data_37deaba6a4156d7cbbd1d77a586c9dbf
#
_entry.id   37deaba6a4156d7cbbd1d77a586c9dbf
#
_cell.length_a   1.000
_cell.length_b   1.000
_cell.length_c   1.000
_cell.angle_alpha   90.00
_cell.angle_beta   90.00
_cell.angle_gamma   90.00
#
_symmetry.space_group_name_H-M   'P 1'
#
loop_
_entity.id
_entity.type
_entity.pdbx_description
1 polymer ?
#
loop_
_entity_poly.entity_id
_entity_poly.type
_entity_poly.pdbx_seq_one_letter_code
_entity_poly.pdbx_strand_id
1 'polypeptide(L)'
;MRSRSNAEYRADPKRPDPARVEDPDELRLDRKHPNNHMTFGRGVHFCIGAPIARLEARIVCEGLLDATDSVVRRPGAEPVYANSIMVRRLEHLQLDAQPATSVPT
;
A
#
# COMPACT_ATOMS: atom_id res chain seq x y z
N MET A 1 -3.52 -15.36 15.47
CA MET A 1 -3.04 -14.00 15.10
C MET A 1 -2.05 -13.56 16.16
N ARG A 2 -0.74 -13.57 15.87
CA ARG A 2 0.26 -13.13 16.87
C ARG A 2 0.23 -11.62 16.95
N SER A 3 -0.11 -11.09 18.12
CA SER A 3 0.04 -9.67 18.44
C SER A 3 1.53 -9.31 18.36
N ARG A 4 1.90 -8.43 17.48
CA ARG A 4 3.26 -7.87 17.44
C ARG A 4 3.47 -7.02 18.70
N SER A 5 4.64 -7.11 19.31
CA SER A 5 4.97 -6.28 20.47
C SER A 5 5.02 -4.79 20.09
N ASN A 6 4.73 -3.90 21.03
CA ASN A 6 4.83 -2.44 20.83
C ASN A 6 6.23 -1.99 20.40
N ALA A 7 7.27 -2.78 20.67
CA ALA A 7 8.64 -2.49 20.26
C ALA A 7 8.86 -2.78 18.76
N GLU A 8 8.30 -3.88 18.23
CA GLU A 8 8.31 -4.18 16.78
C GLU A 8 7.49 -3.16 16.00
N TYR A 9 6.44 -2.64 16.64
CA TYR A 9 5.59 -1.61 16.07
C TYR A 9 6.31 -0.28 15.86
N ARG A 10 7.18 0.11 16.80
CA ARG A 10 7.96 1.35 16.73
C ARG A 10 9.18 1.26 15.80
N ALA A 11 9.63 0.06 15.50
CA ALA A 11 10.83 -0.16 14.70
C ALA A 11 10.57 -0.21 13.18
N ASP A 12 9.30 -0.22 12.72
CA ASP A 12 8.98 -0.15 11.29
C ASP A 12 9.00 1.32 10.83
N PRO A 13 10.08 1.78 10.15
CA PRO A 13 10.21 3.18 9.73
C PRO A 13 9.18 3.61 8.68
N LYS A 14 8.40 2.67 8.16
CA LYS A 14 7.35 2.91 7.15
C LYS A 14 5.96 3.00 7.75
N ARG A 15 5.84 2.67 9.04
CA ARG A 15 4.56 2.76 9.72
C ARG A 15 4.30 4.19 10.14
N PRO A 16 3.11 4.72 9.90
CA PRO A 16 2.75 6.04 10.38
C PRO A 16 2.87 6.11 11.91
N ASP A 17 3.47 7.19 12.41
CA ASP A 17 3.59 7.45 13.84
C ASP A 17 2.17 7.63 14.43
N PRO A 18 1.75 6.81 15.40
CA PRO A 18 0.42 6.91 16.00
C PRO A 18 0.20 8.23 16.76
N ALA A 19 1.27 8.94 17.12
CA ALA A 19 1.18 10.29 17.68
C ALA A 19 0.83 11.36 16.63
N ARG A 20 0.97 11.03 15.35
CA ARG A 20 0.74 11.96 14.22
C ARG A 20 -0.40 11.55 13.31
N VAL A 21 -0.76 10.29 13.33
CA VAL A 21 -1.78 9.71 12.46
C VAL A 21 -2.78 8.96 13.32
N GLU A 22 -4.01 9.42 13.32
CA GLU A 22 -5.12 8.75 13.98
C GLU A 22 -5.38 7.40 13.31
N ASP A 23 -5.56 6.35 14.10
CA ASP A 23 -5.82 4.97 13.65
C ASP A 23 -4.90 4.54 12.50
N PRO A 24 -3.57 4.48 12.74
CA PRO A 24 -2.59 4.30 11.66
C PRO A 24 -2.70 2.93 10.96
N ASP A 25 -3.38 1.97 11.57
CA ASP A 25 -3.60 0.62 11.03
C ASP A 25 -4.88 0.49 10.23
N GLU A 26 -5.75 1.49 10.29
CA GLU A 26 -6.99 1.48 9.52
C GLU A 26 -6.78 2.11 8.14
N LEU A 27 -7.33 1.45 7.13
CA LEU A 27 -7.46 2.04 5.80
C LEU A 27 -8.60 3.07 5.82
N ARG A 28 -8.22 4.34 5.87
CA ARG A 28 -9.17 5.46 5.87
C ARG A 28 -8.96 6.32 4.62
N LEU A 29 -10.01 6.48 3.83
CA LEU A 29 -9.99 7.29 2.60
C LEU A 29 -10.27 8.78 2.88
N ASP A 30 -10.78 9.09 4.07
CA ASP A 30 -11.21 10.43 4.52
C ASP A 30 -10.16 11.19 5.33
N ARG A 31 -8.90 10.76 5.32
CA ARG A 31 -7.85 11.42 6.09
C ARG A 31 -7.64 12.86 5.64
N LYS A 32 -7.60 13.79 6.59
CA LYS A 32 -7.40 15.23 6.32
C LYS A 32 -6.08 15.54 5.63
N HIS A 33 -5.04 14.74 5.87
CA HIS A 33 -3.70 14.94 5.33
C HIS A 33 -3.14 13.63 4.74
N PRO A 34 -3.70 13.14 3.61
CA PRO A 34 -3.30 11.85 3.04
C PRO A 34 -1.84 11.83 2.58
N ASN A 35 -1.25 12.98 2.29
CA ASN A 35 0.14 13.11 1.85
C ASN A 35 1.16 13.22 3.02
N ASN A 36 0.70 13.16 4.27
CA ASN A 36 1.57 13.27 5.44
C ASN A 36 2.24 11.92 5.79
N HIS A 37 2.73 11.22 4.79
CA HIS A 37 3.48 9.97 4.93
C HIS A 37 4.96 10.18 4.56
N MET A 38 5.81 9.24 4.98
CA MET A 38 7.26 9.27 4.74
C MET A 38 7.70 8.36 3.59
N THR A 39 6.76 7.84 2.80
CA THR A 39 7.05 6.88 1.72
C THR A 39 8.09 7.40 0.72
N PHE A 40 8.03 8.69 0.42
CA PHE A 40 8.96 9.36 -0.49
C PHE A 40 10.01 10.23 0.22
N GLY A 41 10.13 10.10 1.54
CA GLY A 41 11.03 10.96 2.34
C GLY A 41 10.51 12.38 2.53
N ARG A 42 11.35 13.24 3.05
CA ARG A 42 11.05 14.67 3.29
C ARG A 42 12.27 15.56 3.07
N GLY A 43 12.01 16.86 2.92
CA GLY A 43 13.05 17.88 2.81
C GLY A 43 13.90 17.71 1.56
N VAL A 44 15.19 17.96 1.68
CA VAL A 44 16.15 17.91 0.56
C VAL A 44 16.34 16.51 -0.03
N HIS A 45 15.97 15.48 0.71
CA HIS A 45 16.02 14.08 0.27
C HIS A 45 14.65 13.54 -0.21
N PHE A 46 13.70 14.43 -0.47
CA PHE A 46 12.43 14.00 -1.07
C PHE A 46 12.68 13.31 -2.41
N CYS A 47 12.04 12.16 -2.61
CA CYS A 47 12.24 11.34 -3.81
C CYS A 47 11.84 12.12 -5.09
N ILE A 48 12.80 12.32 -5.97
CA ILE A 48 12.58 13.01 -7.26
C ILE A 48 11.61 12.23 -8.16
N GLY A 49 11.56 10.90 -8.02
CA GLY A 49 10.67 10.01 -8.78
C GLY A 49 9.24 9.92 -8.25
N ALA A 50 8.90 10.61 -7.16
CA ALA A 50 7.58 10.51 -6.54
C ALA A 50 6.41 10.85 -7.49
N PRO A 51 6.48 11.87 -8.35
CA PRO A 51 5.41 12.15 -9.32
C PRO A 51 5.20 11.02 -10.31
N ILE A 52 6.29 10.44 -10.82
CA ILE A 52 6.24 9.33 -11.78
C ILE A 52 5.65 8.09 -11.10
N ALA A 53 6.15 7.74 -9.92
CA ALA A 53 5.64 6.59 -9.16
C ALA A 53 4.13 6.69 -8.86
N ARG A 54 3.64 7.90 -8.56
CA ARG A 54 2.20 8.12 -8.35
C ARG A 54 1.40 7.98 -9.65
N LEU A 55 1.95 8.46 -10.76
CA LEU A 55 1.32 8.31 -12.07
C LEU A 55 1.24 6.85 -12.49
N GLU A 56 2.33 6.10 -12.35
CA GLU A 56 2.37 4.67 -12.65
C GLU A 56 1.35 3.89 -11.80
N ALA A 57 1.32 4.15 -10.48
CA ALA A 57 0.36 3.52 -9.58
C ALA A 57 -1.09 3.82 -9.99
N ARG A 58 -1.38 5.06 -10.38
CA ARG A 58 -2.72 5.44 -10.86
C ARG A 58 -3.10 4.69 -12.11
N ILE A 59 -2.24 4.69 -13.14
CA ILE A 59 -2.50 4.02 -14.42
C ILE A 59 -2.75 2.53 -14.21
N VAL A 60 -1.93 1.87 -13.38
CA VAL A 60 -2.09 0.45 -13.08
C VAL A 60 -3.40 0.17 -12.35
N CYS A 61 -3.75 0.99 -11.34
CA CYS A 61 -4.98 0.81 -10.58
C CYS A 61 -6.22 1.09 -11.46
N GLU A 62 -6.23 2.16 -12.23
CA GLU A 62 -7.32 2.49 -13.17
C GLU A 62 -7.49 1.37 -14.19
N GLY A 63 -6.41 0.92 -14.84
CA GLY A 63 -6.47 -0.19 -15.79
C GLY A 63 -6.95 -1.51 -15.18
N LEU A 64 -6.58 -1.80 -13.93
CA LEU A 64 -7.07 -2.98 -13.22
C LEU A 64 -8.58 -2.87 -12.92
N LEU A 65 -9.03 -1.70 -12.46
CA LEU A 65 -10.44 -1.44 -12.15
C LEU A 65 -11.31 -1.50 -13.42
N ASP A 66 -10.82 -0.98 -14.53
CA ASP A 66 -11.53 -1.01 -15.81
C ASP A 66 -11.62 -2.44 -16.39
N ALA A 67 -10.61 -3.26 -16.14
CA ALA A 67 -10.54 -4.62 -16.65
C ALA A 67 -11.27 -5.66 -15.78
N THR A 68 -11.69 -5.29 -14.55
CA THR A 68 -12.22 -6.25 -13.59
C THR A 68 -13.44 -5.73 -12.85
N ASP A 69 -14.44 -6.61 -12.66
CA ASP A 69 -15.62 -6.32 -11.81
C ASP A 69 -15.28 -6.49 -10.32
N SER A 70 -14.33 -7.34 -10.00
CA SER A 70 -13.85 -7.53 -8.63
C SER A 70 -12.41 -8.01 -8.58
N VAL A 71 -11.71 -7.57 -7.54
CA VAL A 71 -10.37 -8.05 -7.18
C VAL A 71 -10.35 -8.32 -5.69
N VAL A 72 -10.09 -9.55 -5.30
CA VAL A 72 -10.04 -9.95 -3.90
C VAL A 72 -8.74 -10.70 -3.61
N ARG A 73 -8.26 -10.61 -2.37
CA ARG A 73 -7.15 -11.44 -1.95
C ARG A 73 -7.60 -12.90 -1.91
N ARG A 74 -6.83 -13.80 -2.52
CA ARG A 74 -7.13 -15.23 -2.51
C ARG A 74 -7.26 -15.74 -1.07
N PRO A 75 -8.39 -16.37 -0.71
CA PRO A 75 -8.56 -16.94 0.63
C PRO A 75 -7.46 -17.95 0.96
N GLY A 76 -6.90 -17.87 2.16
CA GLY A 76 -5.84 -18.76 2.63
C GLY A 76 -4.44 -18.46 2.09
N ALA A 77 -4.30 -17.56 1.11
CA ALA A 77 -2.99 -17.11 0.63
C ALA A 77 -2.48 -15.93 1.49
N GLU A 78 -1.39 -16.15 2.21
CA GLU A 78 -0.75 -15.07 2.97
C GLU A 78 0.20 -14.28 2.08
N PRO A 79 0.25 -12.94 2.25
CA PRO A 79 1.21 -12.11 1.54
C PRO A 79 2.64 -12.52 1.89
N VAL A 80 3.49 -12.73 0.87
CA VAL A 80 4.90 -13.02 1.06
C VAL A 80 5.72 -11.75 0.93
N TYR A 81 6.48 -11.45 1.95
CA TYR A 81 7.35 -10.28 1.99
C TYR A 81 8.79 -10.66 1.72
N ALA A 82 9.50 -9.81 0.99
CA ALA A 82 10.94 -9.96 0.77
C ALA A 82 11.70 -9.90 2.09
N ASN A 83 12.69 -10.77 2.24
CA ASN A 83 13.59 -10.75 3.38
C ASN A 83 14.61 -9.62 3.21
N SER A 84 14.25 -8.42 3.65
CA SER A 84 15.09 -7.23 3.56
C SER A 84 14.93 -6.36 4.80
N ILE A 85 16.05 -5.94 5.37
CA ILE A 85 16.09 -5.00 6.49
C ILE A 85 15.89 -3.54 6.03
N MET A 86 16.15 -3.27 4.73
CA MET A 86 16.11 -1.92 4.17
C MET A 86 14.75 -1.55 3.60
N VAL A 87 14.05 -2.52 3.00
CA VAL A 87 12.83 -2.28 2.24
C VAL A 87 11.77 -3.33 2.57
N ARG A 88 10.62 -2.90 3.06
CA ARG A 88 9.46 -3.78 3.17
C ARG A 88 8.71 -3.79 1.84
N ARG A 89 8.84 -4.84 1.07
CA ARG A 89 8.11 -5.04 -0.18
C ARG A 89 7.48 -6.42 -0.22
N LEU A 90 6.37 -6.51 -0.92
CA LEU A 90 5.77 -7.80 -1.25
C LEU A 90 6.59 -8.47 -2.36
N GLU A 91 6.85 -9.76 -2.21
CA GLU A 91 7.32 -10.62 -3.31
C GLU A 91 6.14 -11.23 -4.05
N HIS A 92 5.17 -11.71 -3.28
CA HIS A 92 3.97 -12.32 -3.83
C HIS A 92 2.73 -11.83 -3.08
N LEU A 93 1.73 -11.46 -3.87
CA LEU A 93 0.37 -11.19 -3.41
C LEU A 93 -0.57 -11.91 -4.38
N GLN A 94 -1.23 -12.97 -3.90
CA GLN A 94 -2.17 -13.73 -4.71
C GLN A 94 -3.54 -13.07 -4.67
N LEU A 95 -4.02 -12.69 -5.83
CA LEU A 95 -5.31 -12.06 -6.04
C LEU A 95 -6.16 -12.93 -6.97
N ASP A 96 -7.44 -13.00 -6.68
CA ASP A 96 -8.47 -13.54 -7.57
C ASP A 96 -9.22 -12.34 -8.17
N ALA A 97 -9.20 -12.25 -9.49
CA ALA A 97 -9.85 -11.18 -10.24
C ALA A 97 -10.93 -11.75 -11.16
N GLN A 98 -12.07 -11.11 -11.20
CA GLN A 98 -13.13 -11.43 -12.16
C GLN A 98 -13.07 -10.40 -13.29
N PRO A 99 -12.95 -10.86 -14.55
CA PRO A 99 -12.96 -9.94 -15.70
C PRO A 99 -14.25 -9.11 -15.73
N ALA A 100 -14.14 -7.88 -16.19
CA ALA A 100 -15.30 -7.01 -16.37
C ALA A 100 -16.28 -7.61 -17.37
N THR A 101 -17.55 -7.63 -17.00
CA THR A 101 -18.63 -8.22 -17.80
C THR A 101 -19.00 -7.37 -19.02
N SER A 102 -18.65 -6.08 -18.98
CA SER A 102 -18.78 -5.14 -20.10
C SER A 102 -17.50 -4.33 -20.24
N VAL A 103 -16.76 -4.55 -21.32
CA VAL A 103 -15.69 -3.64 -21.70
C VAL A 103 -16.37 -2.37 -22.23
N PRO A 104 -16.15 -1.19 -21.62
CA PRO A 104 -16.63 0.04 -22.23
C PRO A 104 -15.91 0.22 -23.57
N THR A 105 -16.68 0.25 -24.63
CA THR A 105 -16.25 0.57 -26.00
C THR A 105 -15.86 2.02 -26.11
#